data_9f99af26382ce4b95cfb8335f965321a
#
_entry.id   9f99af26382ce4b95cfb8335f965321a
#
_cell.length_a   1.000
_cell.length_b   1.000
_cell.length_c   1.000
_cell.angle_alpha   90.00
_cell.angle_beta   90.00
_cell.angle_gamma   90.00
#
_symmetry.space_group_name_H-M   'P 1'
#
loop_
_entity.id
_entity.type
_entity.pdbx_description
1 polymer ?
#
loop_
_entity_poly.entity_id
_entity_poly.type
_entity_poly.pdbx_seq_one_letter_code
_entity_poly.pdbx_strand_id
1 'polypeptide(L)'
;MDKPVDIWEAKEKKIGIKRPHGISSSLFSAEQIRELDRIVIEEFDISGYELMQRAGRFSYDKLKENWPEANNICVFCGSGNNAGDGYVLAKLAAMDKKTVSVVNCFNSEKLKGDAKRAYQDLLAANVKPLNERIENCYKFLDTFRGLDIGIDNDEMKELVVVDAIFGTGLKRNIDDDYLINLIKAINYHSQFYGDIYEELNQKHVGNVLSIDIPSGLNADTGSVMGTAVTANVTATFMGIKKGMLTNDGPDCSGEIVFSRLNIPNQSYESLAHKLGGAHANILRLESYIPVWKKNYETIYSLCSFLEPRKRNSHKGNFGHVLIIGGDEGYLGASQLAAQAAMRVGAGLVSVATRKSHAAQLSIAVPEIMCHGVETLHELMPLIKRANVIAIGPGLGQSEWAKLLFARVLESDLPIIIDADALNLLSEEEQSSSNWIITPHPGEASRLLKTDVDAIQSDRFQSAKMLHEKYQGPVVLKGCGSIIADSRGDLFVCASGNPGMSSGGMGDVLTGVIAGLLAQGIEMDEEIFEGHTIRQPILNYKIDIIGDATKFGVLLHSRAADLAVGEGANSLQRGLMATDLMPYLRELANSFSWDEYRTKVWDRGSREDRT
;
A
#
# COMPACT_ATOMS: atom_id res chain seq x y z
N MET A 1 29.74 1.54 23.29
CA MET A 1 28.49 2.34 23.36
C MET A 1 27.77 2.08 22.06
N ASP A 2 26.78 1.19 22.13
CA ASP A 2 26.03 0.77 20.98
C ASP A 2 25.21 1.96 20.44
N LYS A 3 25.22 2.14 19.12
CA LYS A 3 24.39 3.14 18.45
C LYS A 3 22.94 2.82 18.79
N PRO A 4 22.09 3.82 19.15
CA PRO A 4 20.68 3.58 19.32
C PRO A 4 20.15 3.02 17.99
N VAL A 5 19.66 1.80 18.04
CA VAL A 5 18.96 1.17 16.92
C VAL A 5 17.72 2.04 16.68
N ASP A 6 17.58 2.55 15.46
CA ASP A 6 16.37 3.23 15.05
C ASP A 6 15.23 2.21 15.18
N ILE A 7 14.38 2.41 16.20
CA ILE A 7 13.30 1.48 16.54
C ILE A 7 12.37 1.26 15.33
N TRP A 8 12.25 2.28 14.47
CA TRP A 8 11.48 2.22 13.25
C TRP A 8 12.20 1.42 12.16
N GLU A 9 13.50 1.59 12.03
CA GLU A 9 14.33 0.79 11.10
C GLU A 9 14.34 -0.70 11.49
N ALA A 10 14.37 -1.01 12.78
CA ALA A 10 14.26 -2.38 13.28
C ALA A 10 12.85 -2.96 13.06
N LYS A 11 11.78 -2.16 13.29
CA LYS A 11 10.39 -2.59 13.09
C LYS A 11 10.04 -2.79 11.62
N GLU A 12 10.54 -1.96 10.70
CA GLU A 12 10.30 -2.13 9.26
C GLU A 12 11.07 -3.29 8.62
N LYS A 13 12.28 -3.60 9.10
CA LYS A 13 13.03 -4.78 8.65
C LYS A 13 12.30 -6.10 8.93
N LYS A 14 11.36 -6.09 9.88
CA LYS A 14 10.60 -7.28 10.28
C LYS A 14 9.29 -7.47 9.49
N ILE A 15 8.79 -6.46 8.78
CA ILE A 15 7.52 -6.53 8.02
C ILE A 15 7.71 -7.11 6.60
N GLY A 16 8.88 -7.66 6.29
CA GLY A 16 9.13 -8.37 5.01
C GLY A 16 9.36 -7.46 3.79
N ILE A 17 9.20 -6.15 3.90
CA ILE A 17 9.64 -5.22 2.86
C ILE A 17 11.10 -4.87 3.14
N LYS A 18 12.03 -5.74 2.71
CA LYS A 18 13.45 -5.37 2.72
C LYS A 18 13.62 -4.14 1.85
N ARG A 19 14.00 -3.02 2.48
CA ARG A 19 14.27 -1.78 1.76
C ARG A 19 15.28 -2.02 0.65
N PRO A 20 14.97 -1.66 -0.57
CA PRO A 20 16.03 -1.34 -1.50
C PRO A 20 16.59 0.00 -1.05
N HIS A 21 17.82 0.02 -0.57
CA HIS A 21 18.51 1.27 -0.26
C HIS A 21 18.48 2.18 -1.51
N GLY A 22 17.87 3.36 -1.40
CA GLY A 22 17.95 4.43 -2.41
C GLY A 22 16.84 4.50 -3.45
N ILE A 23 15.65 3.87 -3.24
CA ILE A 23 14.56 3.96 -4.21
C ILE A 23 13.56 5.04 -3.81
N SER A 24 13.22 5.83 -4.82
CA SER A 24 12.04 6.66 -4.80
C SER A 24 10.80 5.81 -4.46
N SER A 25 9.88 6.39 -3.72
CA SER A 25 8.55 5.82 -3.46
C SER A 25 7.69 5.67 -4.73
N SER A 26 8.29 5.84 -5.92
CA SER A 26 7.59 5.94 -7.20
C SER A 26 7.19 4.58 -7.75
N LEU A 27 5.96 4.50 -8.24
CA LEU A 27 5.37 3.34 -8.90
C LEU A 27 5.16 3.65 -10.39
N PHE A 28 5.39 2.65 -11.22
CA PHE A 28 5.37 2.80 -12.67
C PHE A 28 4.33 1.88 -13.31
N SER A 29 3.77 2.33 -14.43
CA SER A 29 2.99 1.47 -15.32
C SER A 29 3.89 0.58 -16.17
N ALA A 30 3.31 -0.49 -16.74
CA ALA A 30 4.02 -1.34 -17.70
C ALA A 30 4.50 -0.56 -18.93
N GLU A 31 3.76 0.48 -19.35
CA GLU A 31 4.15 1.37 -20.44
C GLU A 31 5.37 2.21 -20.07
N GLN A 32 5.38 2.81 -18.88
CA GLN A 32 6.51 3.59 -18.40
C GLN A 32 7.78 2.75 -18.24
N ILE A 33 7.67 1.49 -17.80
CA ILE A 33 8.83 0.59 -17.73
C ILE A 33 9.38 0.27 -19.11
N ARG A 34 8.51 -0.01 -20.12
CA ARG A 34 8.97 -0.25 -21.49
C ARG A 34 9.61 0.98 -22.12
N GLU A 35 9.06 2.18 -21.84
CA GLU A 35 9.66 3.41 -22.35
C GLU A 35 11.01 3.69 -21.66
N LEU A 36 11.13 3.42 -20.35
CA LEU A 36 12.38 3.55 -19.63
C LEU A 36 13.45 2.62 -20.17
N ASP A 37 13.09 1.38 -20.51
CA ASP A 37 13.97 0.40 -21.15
C ASP A 37 14.47 0.95 -22.51
N ARG A 38 13.55 1.49 -23.34
CA ARG A 38 13.89 2.12 -24.62
C ARG A 38 14.81 3.33 -24.46
N ILE A 39 14.52 4.22 -23.51
CA ILE A 39 15.35 5.39 -23.21
C ILE A 39 16.78 4.97 -22.85
N VAL A 40 16.92 3.97 -21.97
CA VAL A 40 18.24 3.50 -21.52
C VAL A 40 19.05 2.94 -22.68
N ILE A 41 18.40 2.21 -23.59
CA ILE A 41 19.07 1.64 -24.77
C ILE A 41 19.45 2.72 -25.80
N GLU A 42 18.52 3.63 -26.11
CA GLU A 42 18.71 4.60 -27.20
C GLU A 42 19.49 5.85 -26.80
N GLU A 43 19.36 6.32 -25.55
CA GLU A 43 19.94 7.60 -25.10
C GLU A 43 21.20 7.43 -24.23
N PHE A 44 21.38 6.25 -23.61
CA PHE A 44 22.48 6.01 -22.66
C PHE A 44 23.44 4.89 -23.10
N ASP A 45 23.27 4.35 -24.29
CA ASP A 45 24.15 3.34 -24.90
C ASP A 45 24.36 2.07 -24.04
N ILE A 46 23.34 1.69 -23.25
CA ILE A 46 23.32 0.43 -22.51
C ILE A 46 22.47 -0.56 -23.29
N SER A 47 23.09 -1.61 -23.82
CA SER A 47 22.37 -2.58 -24.65
C SER A 47 21.30 -3.34 -23.85
N GLY A 48 20.20 -3.73 -24.51
CA GLY A 48 19.16 -4.55 -23.91
C GLY A 48 19.72 -5.87 -23.35
N TYR A 49 20.72 -6.47 -24.05
CA TYR A 49 21.39 -7.66 -23.53
C TYR A 49 22.16 -7.42 -22.24
N GLU A 50 22.78 -6.27 -22.08
CA GLU A 50 23.46 -5.90 -20.84
C GLU A 50 22.47 -5.72 -19.69
N LEU A 51 21.33 -5.05 -19.93
CA LEU A 51 20.25 -4.94 -18.95
C LEU A 51 19.74 -6.31 -18.53
N MET A 52 19.52 -7.20 -19.49
CA MET A 52 19.11 -8.59 -19.24
C MET A 52 20.14 -9.36 -18.40
N GLN A 53 21.43 -9.20 -18.67
CA GLN A 53 22.48 -9.80 -17.85
C GLN A 53 22.48 -9.29 -16.41
N ARG A 54 22.26 -7.97 -16.21
CA ARG A 54 22.16 -7.36 -14.89
C ARG A 54 20.92 -7.84 -14.13
N ALA A 55 19.78 -7.98 -14.82
CA ALA A 55 18.52 -8.49 -14.27
C ALA A 55 18.64 -9.95 -13.81
N GLY A 56 19.13 -10.83 -14.70
CA GLY A 56 19.34 -12.25 -14.38
C GLY A 56 20.37 -12.46 -13.26
N ARG A 57 21.44 -11.65 -13.21
CA ARG A 57 22.43 -11.68 -12.11
C ARG A 57 21.80 -11.25 -10.80
N PHE A 58 21.10 -10.14 -10.76
CA PHE A 58 20.40 -9.66 -9.56
C PHE A 58 19.43 -10.71 -9.04
N SER A 59 18.63 -11.32 -9.93
CA SER A 59 17.69 -12.39 -9.57
C SER A 59 18.41 -13.59 -8.96
N TYR A 60 19.56 -14.00 -9.52
CA TYR A 60 20.37 -15.10 -8.98
C TYR A 60 20.99 -14.75 -7.63
N ASP A 61 21.48 -13.53 -7.46
CA ASP A 61 22.03 -13.09 -6.18
C ASP A 61 20.93 -13.08 -5.10
N LYS A 62 19.71 -12.66 -5.42
CA LYS A 62 18.56 -12.70 -4.51
C LYS A 62 18.10 -14.13 -4.21
N LEU A 63 18.18 -15.03 -5.17
CA LEU A 63 17.93 -16.45 -4.95
C LEU A 63 18.92 -17.01 -3.89
N LYS A 64 20.21 -16.74 -4.02
CA LYS A 64 21.23 -17.17 -3.06
C LYS A 64 21.05 -16.54 -1.67
N GLU A 65 20.63 -15.29 -1.60
CA GLU A 65 20.39 -14.60 -0.33
C GLU A 65 19.20 -15.19 0.43
N ASN A 66 18.13 -15.55 -0.28
CA ASN A 66 16.91 -16.07 0.34
C ASN A 66 17.00 -17.59 0.61
N TRP A 67 17.66 -18.35 -0.26
CA TRP A 67 17.79 -19.80 -0.16
C TRP A 67 19.26 -20.24 -0.33
N PRO A 68 20.12 -19.96 0.64
CA PRO A 68 21.57 -20.21 0.54
C PRO A 68 21.92 -21.69 0.39
N GLU A 69 21.13 -22.58 0.98
CA GLU A 69 21.34 -24.03 0.95
C GLU A 69 20.76 -24.70 -0.29
N ALA A 70 19.97 -23.98 -1.10
CA ALA A 70 19.36 -24.55 -2.28
C ALA A 70 20.41 -24.95 -3.33
N ASN A 71 20.40 -26.24 -3.69
CA ASN A 71 21.27 -26.81 -4.70
C ASN A 71 20.52 -27.18 -5.99
N ASN A 72 19.20 -27.33 -5.93
CA ASN A 72 18.36 -27.64 -7.07
C ASN A 72 17.56 -26.40 -7.49
N ILE A 73 17.63 -26.02 -8.74
CA ILE A 73 16.95 -24.85 -9.30
C ILE A 73 16.19 -25.27 -10.55
N CYS A 74 14.88 -25.05 -10.58
CA CYS A 74 14.03 -25.29 -11.76
C CYS A 74 13.52 -23.97 -12.30
N VAL A 75 13.87 -23.62 -13.53
CA VAL A 75 13.52 -22.34 -14.18
C VAL A 75 12.50 -22.59 -15.28
N PHE A 76 11.32 -22.02 -15.16
CA PHE A 76 10.27 -22.03 -16.18
C PHE A 76 10.36 -20.77 -17.03
N CYS A 77 10.68 -20.94 -18.31
CA CYS A 77 10.93 -19.85 -19.24
C CYS A 77 9.81 -19.71 -20.27
N GLY A 78 9.37 -18.48 -20.48
CA GLY A 78 8.45 -18.10 -21.54
C GLY A 78 9.13 -17.94 -22.92
N SER A 79 8.61 -16.99 -23.72
CA SER A 79 9.16 -16.67 -25.05
C SER A 79 9.59 -15.21 -25.23
N GLY A 80 9.50 -14.38 -24.16
CA GLY A 80 9.85 -12.96 -24.16
C GLY A 80 11.16 -12.65 -23.42
N ASN A 81 11.41 -11.37 -23.14
CA ASN A 81 12.62 -10.92 -22.43
C ASN A 81 12.73 -11.51 -21.03
N ASN A 82 11.61 -11.70 -20.33
CA ASN A 82 11.61 -12.35 -18.99
C ASN A 82 12.23 -13.76 -19.03
N ALA A 83 11.98 -14.52 -20.09
CA ALA A 83 12.66 -15.81 -20.31
C ALA A 83 14.18 -15.63 -20.47
N GLY A 84 14.61 -14.54 -21.12
CA GLY A 84 16.03 -14.20 -21.27
C GLY A 84 16.70 -13.97 -19.91
N ASP A 85 16.05 -13.25 -18.99
CA ASP A 85 16.53 -13.05 -17.63
C ASP A 85 16.64 -14.39 -16.88
N GLY A 86 15.65 -15.29 -17.08
CA GLY A 86 15.66 -16.67 -16.57
C GLY A 86 16.81 -17.50 -17.12
N TYR A 87 17.13 -17.40 -18.41
CA TYR A 87 18.30 -18.10 -19.01
C TYR A 87 19.62 -17.59 -18.45
N VAL A 88 19.76 -16.28 -18.21
CA VAL A 88 20.95 -15.71 -17.58
C VAL A 88 21.10 -16.23 -16.15
N LEU A 89 20.02 -16.23 -15.36
CA LEU A 89 20.02 -16.82 -13.99
C LEU A 89 20.45 -18.29 -14.04
N ALA A 90 19.82 -19.09 -14.91
CA ALA A 90 20.12 -20.53 -15.03
C ALA A 90 21.59 -20.80 -15.39
N LYS A 91 22.15 -20.01 -16.32
CA LYS A 91 23.58 -20.06 -16.70
C LYS A 91 24.47 -19.78 -15.49
N LEU A 92 24.19 -18.72 -14.73
CA LEU A 92 24.99 -18.35 -13.55
C LEU A 92 24.92 -19.44 -12.48
N ALA A 93 23.75 -20.00 -12.23
CA ALA A 93 23.57 -21.09 -11.27
C ALA A 93 24.36 -22.35 -11.67
N ALA A 94 24.35 -22.71 -12.96
CA ALA A 94 25.13 -23.83 -13.47
C ALA A 94 26.64 -23.58 -13.36
N MET A 95 27.11 -22.35 -13.57
CA MET A 95 28.52 -21.97 -13.36
C MET A 95 28.93 -22.10 -11.88
N ASP A 96 28.01 -21.82 -10.96
CA ASP A 96 28.19 -22.03 -9.51
C ASP A 96 27.98 -23.50 -9.07
N LYS A 97 27.92 -24.43 -10.04
CA LYS A 97 27.79 -25.89 -9.84
C LYS A 97 26.46 -26.31 -9.17
N LYS A 98 25.42 -25.51 -9.26
CA LYS A 98 24.07 -25.90 -8.84
C LYS A 98 23.48 -26.87 -9.86
N THR A 99 22.57 -27.73 -9.43
CA THR A 99 21.76 -28.59 -10.32
C THR A 99 20.64 -27.74 -10.92
N VAL A 100 20.73 -27.49 -12.23
CA VAL A 100 19.79 -26.59 -12.90
C VAL A 100 18.97 -27.34 -13.95
N SER A 101 17.67 -27.23 -13.84
CA SER A 101 16.71 -27.68 -14.86
C SER A 101 16.00 -26.47 -15.45
N VAL A 102 15.97 -26.37 -16.77
CA VAL A 102 15.27 -25.30 -17.47
C VAL A 102 14.16 -25.90 -18.33
N VAL A 103 12.96 -25.35 -18.21
CA VAL A 103 11.78 -25.79 -18.97
C VAL A 103 11.29 -24.66 -19.84
N ASN A 104 11.27 -24.85 -21.16
CA ASN A 104 10.68 -23.92 -22.10
C ASN A 104 9.17 -24.17 -22.18
N CYS A 105 8.37 -23.26 -21.65
CA CYS A 105 6.90 -23.35 -21.72
C CYS A 105 6.34 -23.12 -23.13
N PHE A 106 7.18 -22.55 -24.01
CA PHE A 106 6.86 -22.28 -25.43
C PHE A 106 7.99 -22.77 -26.34
N ASN A 107 7.69 -22.90 -27.64
CA ASN A 107 8.71 -23.29 -28.62
C ASN A 107 9.87 -22.25 -28.63
N SER A 108 11.09 -22.72 -28.35
CA SER A 108 12.31 -21.90 -28.30
C SER A 108 12.69 -21.26 -29.65
N GLU A 109 12.20 -21.77 -30.77
CA GLU A 109 12.37 -21.16 -32.08
C GLU A 109 11.71 -19.79 -32.21
N LYS A 110 10.72 -19.49 -31.37
CA LYS A 110 10.05 -18.20 -31.32
C LYS A 110 10.85 -17.11 -30.60
N LEU A 111 11.94 -17.48 -29.90
CA LEU A 111 12.82 -16.53 -29.23
C LEU A 111 13.47 -15.57 -30.21
N LYS A 112 13.51 -14.29 -29.89
CA LYS A 112 14.07 -13.20 -30.68
C LYS A 112 15.01 -12.32 -29.85
N GLY A 113 15.85 -11.54 -30.56
CA GLY A 113 16.69 -10.50 -29.92
C GLY A 113 17.53 -11.04 -28.77
N ASP A 114 17.55 -10.31 -27.66
CA ASP A 114 18.40 -10.57 -26.51
C ASP A 114 18.04 -11.88 -25.79
N ALA A 115 16.75 -12.24 -25.72
CA ALA A 115 16.32 -13.52 -25.16
C ALA A 115 16.87 -14.72 -25.95
N LYS A 116 16.93 -14.63 -27.29
CA LYS A 116 17.54 -15.65 -28.10
C LYS A 116 19.05 -15.76 -27.84
N ARG A 117 19.73 -14.64 -27.68
CA ARG A 117 21.16 -14.61 -27.34
C ARG A 117 21.41 -15.23 -25.97
N ALA A 118 20.61 -14.89 -24.94
CA ALA A 118 20.71 -15.49 -23.61
C ALA A 118 20.50 -17.02 -23.65
N TYR A 119 19.56 -17.50 -24.44
CA TYR A 119 19.34 -18.93 -24.69
C TYR A 119 20.56 -19.61 -25.33
N GLN A 120 21.17 -18.98 -26.34
CA GLN A 120 22.39 -19.51 -26.95
C GLN A 120 23.57 -19.57 -25.98
N ASP A 121 23.72 -18.56 -25.14
CA ASP A 121 24.73 -18.52 -24.10
C ASP A 121 24.51 -19.61 -23.02
N LEU A 122 23.25 -19.93 -22.71
CA LEU A 122 22.90 -21.03 -21.82
C LEU A 122 23.32 -22.38 -22.40
N LEU A 123 23.02 -22.61 -23.71
CA LEU A 123 23.43 -23.82 -24.42
C LEU A 123 24.95 -23.97 -24.44
N ALA A 124 25.70 -22.88 -24.65
CA ALA A 124 27.15 -22.85 -24.63
C ALA A 124 27.72 -23.20 -23.22
N ALA A 125 26.96 -22.97 -22.15
CA ALA A 125 27.29 -23.41 -20.81
C ALA A 125 26.88 -24.87 -20.52
N ASN A 126 26.54 -25.67 -21.54
CA ASN A 126 26.11 -27.06 -21.46
C ASN A 126 24.80 -27.30 -20.65
N VAL A 127 23.97 -26.31 -20.46
CA VAL A 127 22.62 -26.45 -19.90
C VAL A 127 21.64 -26.63 -21.06
N LYS A 128 20.96 -27.77 -21.14
CA LYS A 128 20.01 -28.10 -22.20
C LYS A 128 18.58 -28.00 -21.66
N PRO A 129 17.80 -27.00 -22.08
CA PRO A 129 16.40 -26.88 -21.67
C PRO A 129 15.52 -28.02 -22.21
N LEU A 130 14.52 -28.39 -21.42
CA LEU A 130 13.43 -29.24 -21.87
C LEU A 130 12.50 -28.41 -22.75
N ASN A 131 12.25 -28.89 -23.98
CA ASN A 131 11.43 -28.20 -24.99
C ASN A 131 10.04 -28.84 -25.15
N GLU A 132 9.75 -29.87 -24.41
CA GLU A 132 8.49 -30.61 -24.42
C GLU A 132 7.58 -30.17 -23.26
N ARG A 133 6.25 -30.18 -23.51
CA ARG A 133 5.28 -29.95 -22.46
C ARG A 133 5.33 -31.09 -21.45
N ILE A 134 5.38 -30.77 -20.18
CA ILE A 134 5.40 -31.74 -19.08
C ILE A 134 3.98 -32.30 -18.92
N GLU A 135 3.79 -33.62 -19.04
CA GLU A 135 2.48 -34.26 -18.92
C GLU A 135 1.87 -34.08 -17.52
N ASN A 136 2.68 -34.20 -16.49
CA ASN A 136 2.28 -33.99 -15.10
C ASN A 136 3.24 -33.06 -14.37
N CYS A 137 2.85 -31.80 -14.26
CA CYS A 137 3.67 -30.76 -13.66
C CYS A 137 3.94 -30.97 -12.16
N TYR A 138 2.97 -31.52 -11.42
CA TYR A 138 3.16 -31.86 -9.99
C TYR A 138 4.21 -32.95 -9.82
N LYS A 139 4.03 -34.06 -10.51
CA LYS A 139 5.00 -35.17 -10.45
C LYS A 139 6.40 -34.73 -10.91
N PHE A 140 6.49 -33.88 -11.91
CA PHE A 140 7.75 -33.33 -12.39
C PHE A 140 8.47 -32.56 -11.26
N LEU A 141 7.79 -31.69 -10.53
CA LEU A 141 8.37 -30.96 -9.40
C LEU A 141 8.73 -31.90 -8.24
N ASP A 142 7.93 -32.94 -8.00
CA ASP A 142 8.17 -33.92 -6.94
C ASP A 142 9.45 -34.74 -7.20
N THR A 143 9.82 -35.01 -8.47
CA THR A 143 11.06 -35.72 -8.79
C THR A 143 12.31 -35.00 -8.28
N PHE A 144 12.30 -33.67 -8.26
CA PHE A 144 13.43 -32.86 -7.72
C PHE A 144 13.48 -32.86 -6.20
N ARG A 145 12.39 -33.21 -5.54
CA ARG A 145 12.31 -33.32 -4.07
C ARG A 145 12.78 -34.67 -3.56
N GLY A 146 12.94 -35.67 -4.45
CA GLY A 146 13.25 -37.04 -4.07
C GLY A 146 12.06 -37.85 -3.55
N LEU A 147 10.84 -37.34 -3.63
CA LEU A 147 9.64 -38.00 -3.11
C LEU A 147 9.26 -39.28 -3.87
N ASP A 148 9.69 -39.43 -5.13
CA ASP A 148 9.35 -40.59 -5.99
C ASP A 148 10.22 -41.87 -5.73
N ILE A 149 11.22 -41.80 -4.85
CA ILE A 149 12.25 -42.87 -4.69
C ILE A 149 12.26 -43.50 -3.32
N GLY A 150 11.29 -43.21 -2.44
CA GLY A 150 11.24 -43.82 -1.09
C GLY A 150 12.48 -43.50 -0.23
N ILE A 151 13.11 -42.36 -0.45
CA ILE A 151 14.20 -41.85 0.34
C ILE A 151 13.67 -41.35 1.68
N ASP A 152 14.32 -41.70 2.78
CA ASP A 152 13.98 -41.21 4.13
C ASP A 152 13.87 -39.68 4.15
N ASN A 153 12.90 -39.14 4.92
CA ASN A 153 12.60 -37.70 5.02
C ASN A 153 13.82 -36.80 5.40
N ASP A 154 14.94 -37.38 5.86
CA ASP A 154 16.16 -36.66 6.25
C ASP A 154 17.02 -36.20 5.06
N GLU A 155 16.70 -36.58 3.81
CA GLU A 155 17.46 -36.18 2.61
C GLU A 155 16.62 -35.38 1.58
N MET A 156 15.54 -34.77 1.97
CA MET A 156 14.78 -33.89 1.06
C MET A 156 15.65 -32.75 0.56
N LYS A 157 15.86 -32.69 -0.76
CA LYS A 157 16.68 -31.64 -1.39
C LYS A 157 15.86 -30.37 -1.58
N GLU A 158 16.38 -29.27 -1.08
CA GLU A 158 15.76 -27.97 -1.26
C GLU A 158 15.71 -27.59 -2.76
N LEU A 159 14.50 -27.41 -3.29
CA LEU A 159 14.25 -26.99 -4.67
C LEU A 159 13.77 -25.54 -4.69
N VAL A 160 14.42 -24.69 -5.46
CA VAL A 160 13.89 -23.36 -5.79
C VAL A 160 13.29 -23.38 -7.19
N VAL A 161 12.03 -22.98 -7.29
CA VAL A 161 11.33 -22.76 -8.56
C VAL A 161 11.48 -21.30 -8.96
N VAL A 162 11.90 -21.08 -10.21
CA VAL A 162 12.02 -19.73 -10.79
C VAL A 162 10.98 -19.55 -11.88
N ASP A 163 10.10 -18.60 -11.68
CA ASP A 163 9.09 -18.16 -12.63
C ASP A 163 9.67 -17.06 -13.55
N ALA A 164 9.92 -17.40 -14.79
CA ALA A 164 10.36 -16.53 -15.87
C ALA A 164 9.44 -16.69 -17.11
N ILE A 165 8.14 -17.00 -16.89
CA ILE A 165 7.20 -17.31 -17.99
C ILE A 165 6.72 -16.02 -18.65
N PHE A 166 6.13 -15.10 -17.86
CA PHE A 166 5.62 -13.82 -18.35
C PHE A 166 6.15 -12.66 -17.52
N GLY A 167 6.52 -11.56 -18.17
CA GLY A 167 6.79 -10.26 -17.55
C GLY A 167 5.64 -9.28 -17.78
N THR A 168 5.91 -7.97 -17.75
CA THR A 168 4.93 -6.88 -17.94
C THR A 168 4.22 -6.87 -19.30
N GLY A 169 4.55 -7.77 -20.21
CA GLY A 169 3.96 -7.86 -21.56
C GLY A 169 2.63 -8.60 -21.65
N LEU A 170 2.16 -9.24 -20.58
CA LEU A 170 0.91 -9.99 -20.59
C LEU A 170 -0.30 -9.04 -20.68
N LYS A 171 -1.16 -9.25 -21.74
CA LYS A 171 -2.32 -8.38 -22.02
C LYS A 171 -3.66 -9.13 -22.07
N ARG A 172 -3.66 -10.44 -21.88
CA ARG A 172 -4.86 -11.29 -21.95
C ARG A 172 -4.80 -12.37 -20.90
N ASN A 173 -5.94 -12.90 -20.54
CA ASN A 173 -6.03 -14.02 -19.60
C ASN A 173 -5.23 -15.22 -20.13
N ILE A 174 -4.64 -15.96 -19.20
CA ILE A 174 -4.04 -17.26 -19.46
C ILE A 174 -5.16 -18.27 -19.58
N ASP A 175 -5.36 -18.81 -20.77
CA ASP A 175 -6.42 -19.77 -21.14
C ASP A 175 -5.87 -21.12 -21.63
N ASP A 176 -4.54 -21.27 -21.69
CA ASP A 176 -3.88 -22.54 -22.04
C ASP A 176 -3.86 -23.48 -20.84
N ASP A 177 -4.55 -24.62 -20.93
CA ASP A 177 -4.69 -25.61 -19.86
C ASP A 177 -3.34 -26.10 -19.32
N TYR A 178 -2.31 -26.19 -20.15
CA TYR A 178 -0.97 -26.57 -19.71
C TYR A 178 -0.36 -25.50 -18.79
N LEU A 179 -0.46 -24.23 -19.17
CA LEU A 179 0.05 -23.14 -18.34
C LEU A 179 -0.73 -22.99 -17.04
N ILE A 180 -2.06 -23.16 -17.09
CA ILE A 180 -2.91 -23.16 -15.90
C ILE A 180 -2.46 -24.25 -14.93
N ASN A 181 -2.26 -25.50 -15.42
CA ASN A 181 -1.83 -26.61 -14.60
C ASN A 181 -0.39 -26.44 -14.07
N LEU A 182 0.50 -25.87 -14.87
CA LEU A 182 1.87 -25.55 -14.47
C LEU A 182 1.88 -24.53 -13.34
N ILE A 183 1.15 -23.42 -13.48
CA ILE A 183 1.08 -22.36 -12.44
C ILE A 183 0.48 -22.94 -11.16
N LYS A 184 -0.59 -23.75 -11.26
CA LYS A 184 -1.14 -24.44 -10.09
C LYS A 184 -0.12 -25.35 -9.40
N ALA A 185 0.72 -26.07 -10.15
CA ALA A 185 1.76 -26.92 -9.59
C ALA A 185 2.87 -26.09 -8.90
N ILE A 186 3.25 -24.94 -9.48
CA ILE A 186 4.18 -24.00 -8.86
C ILE A 186 3.60 -23.46 -7.54
N ASN A 187 2.32 -23.05 -7.54
CA ASN A 187 1.66 -22.53 -6.34
C ASN A 187 1.51 -23.60 -5.24
N TYR A 188 1.19 -24.83 -5.64
CA TYR A 188 1.18 -25.95 -4.70
C TYR A 188 2.55 -26.20 -4.07
N HIS A 189 3.62 -26.11 -4.87
CA HIS A 189 4.99 -26.21 -4.37
C HIS A 189 5.29 -25.12 -3.33
N SER A 190 4.89 -23.87 -3.58
CA SER A 190 5.05 -22.77 -2.64
C SER A 190 4.37 -23.01 -1.29
N GLN A 191 3.12 -23.49 -1.31
CA GLN A 191 2.32 -23.74 -0.11
C GLN A 191 2.78 -24.95 0.68
N PHE A 192 3.08 -26.05 0.01
CA PHE A 192 3.47 -27.31 0.64
C PHE A 192 4.73 -27.20 1.49
N TYR A 193 5.70 -26.40 1.05
CA TYR A 193 6.90 -26.14 1.85
C TYR A 193 6.62 -25.24 3.05
N GLY A 194 5.72 -24.27 2.94
CA GLY A 194 5.30 -23.42 4.05
C GLY A 194 4.74 -24.27 5.20
N ASP A 195 3.81 -25.17 4.91
CA ASP A 195 3.11 -25.95 5.92
C ASP A 195 4.01 -26.98 6.66
N ILE A 196 4.88 -27.68 5.94
CA ILE A 196 5.76 -28.70 6.55
C ILE A 196 6.83 -28.10 7.45
N TYR A 197 7.40 -26.96 7.06
CA TYR A 197 8.44 -26.30 7.84
C TYR A 197 7.90 -25.52 9.04
N GLU A 198 6.64 -25.07 9.01
CA GLU A 198 5.97 -24.52 10.21
C GLU A 198 5.80 -25.60 11.29
N GLU A 199 5.40 -26.83 10.94
CA GLU A 199 5.29 -27.95 11.89
C GLU A 199 6.65 -28.34 12.52
N LEU A 200 7.74 -28.15 11.80
CA LEU A 200 9.10 -28.47 12.26
C LEU A 200 9.82 -27.32 12.98
N ASN A 201 9.14 -26.18 13.24
CA ASN A 201 9.74 -24.97 13.83
C ASN A 201 10.96 -24.44 13.04
N GLN A 202 11.09 -24.78 11.77
CA GLN A 202 12.13 -24.29 10.88
C GLN A 202 11.56 -23.17 10.00
N LYS A 203 12.17 -22.00 10.07
CA LYS A 203 11.81 -20.84 9.23
C LYS A 203 12.22 -21.07 7.77
N HIS A 204 11.53 -21.93 7.06
CA HIS A 204 11.67 -22.01 5.62
C HIS A 204 10.42 -21.45 4.95
N VAL A 205 10.59 -20.33 4.30
CA VAL A 205 9.62 -19.73 3.39
C VAL A 205 9.56 -20.60 2.15
N GLY A 206 8.41 -20.77 1.53
CA GLY A 206 8.31 -21.47 0.25
C GLY A 206 9.34 -20.94 -0.77
N ASN A 207 9.67 -21.75 -1.77
CA ASN A 207 10.88 -21.54 -2.58
C ASN A 207 10.51 -21.15 -4.02
N VAL A 208 9.70 -20.11 -4.21
CA VAL A 208 9.32 -19.58 -5.54
C VAL A 208 9.83 -18.16 -5.72
N LEU A 209 10.71 -17.97 -6.71
CA LEU A 209 11.20 -16.67 -7.15
C LEU A 209 10.54 -16.29 -8.48
N SER A 210 9.78 -15.21 -8.54
CA SER A 210 9.34 -14.62 -9.81
C SER A 210 10.30 -13.53 -10.30
N ILE A 211 10.60 -13.56 -11.58
CA ILE A 211 11.44 -12.56 -12.26
C ILE A 211 10.51 -11.47 -12.83
N ASP A 212 10.82 -10.22 -12.56
CA ASP A 212 10.15 -8.99 -13.00
C ASP A 212 8.77 -8.79 -12.37
N ILE A 213 7.85 -9.73 -12.53
CA ILE A 213 6.50 -9.76 -11.97
C ILE A 213 5.99 -11.21 -11.95
N PRO A 214 5.19 -11.65 -10.97
CA PRO A 214 4.59 -12.97 -11.00
C PRO A 214 3.80 -13.21 -12.28
N SER A 215 4.08 -14.32 -12.96
CA SER A 215 3.40 -14.67 -14.22
C SER A 215 1.89 -14.80 -14.01
N GLY A 216 1.12 -14.08 -14.81
CA GLY A 216 -0.33 -14.01 -14.68
C GLY A 216 -0.87 -12.82 -13.89
N LEU A 217 -0.03 -12.06 -13.22
CA LEU A 217 -0.41 -10.82 -12.55
C LEU A 217 -0.36 -9.63 -13.53
N ASN A 218 -1.39 -8.80 -13.56
CA ASN A 218 -1.40 -7.58 -14.35
C ASN A 218 -0.54 -6.48 -13.69
N ALA A 219 0.46 -5.99 -14.39
CA ALA A 219 1.43 -5.02 -13.89
C ALA A 219 0.81 -3.65 -13.54
N ASP A 220 -0.31 -3.30 -14.15
CA ASP A 220 -0.96 -2.00 -13.99
C ASP A 220 -2.11 -2.03 -12.97
N THR A 221 -2.86 -3.11 -12.90
CA THR A 221 -4.09 -3.20 -12.09
C THR A 221 -3.97 -4.10 -10.87
N GLY A 222 -2.98 -5.01 -10.84
CA GLY A 222 -2.84 -6.02 -9.79
C GLY A 222 -3.88 -7.14 -9.86
N SER A 223 -4.64 -7.23 -10.95
CA SER A 223 -5.62 -8.29 -11.12
C SER A 223 -4.97 -9.57 -11.66
N VAL A 224 -5.45 -10.72 -11.21
CA VAL A 224 -5.06 -12.02 -11.75
C VAL A 224 -5.70 -12.23 -13.13
N MET A 225 -4.88 -12.53 -14.12
CA MET A 225 -5.30 -12.73 -15.51
C MET A 225 -5.56 -14.22 -15.80
N GLY A 226 -6.65 -14.73 -15.28
CA GLY A 226 -7.05 -16.15 -15.34
C GLY A 226 -6.40 -16.99 -14.24
N THR A 227 -5.09 -17.02 -14.20
CA THR A 227 -4.29 -17.63 -13.11
C THR A 227 -2.98 -16.86 -12.94
N ALA A 228 -2.41 -16.85 -11.73
CA ALA A 228 -1.12 -16.21 -11.48
C ALA A 228 -0.25 -17.05 -10.53
N VAL A 229 1.06 -16.91 -10.67
CA VAL A 229 2.03 -17.46 -9.74
C VAL A 229 1.94 -16.72 -8.41
N THR A 230 1.96 -17.47 -7.30
CA THR A 230 2.14 -16.97 -5.94
C THR A 230 3.60 -17.13 -5.56
N ALA A 231 4.35 -16.07 -5.74
CA ALA A 231 5.79 -16.05 -5.44
C ALA A 231 6.03 -15.81 -3.94
N ASN A 232 7.14 -16.34 -3.43
CA ASN A 232 7.63 -15.98 -2.09
C ASN A 232 8.52 -14.74 -2.16
N VAL A 233 9.25 -14.60 -3.28
CA VAL A 233 10.07 -13.42 -3.59
C VAL A 233 9.85 -13.02 -5.04
N THR A 234 9.70 -11.74 -5.31
CA THR A 234 9.68 -11.19 -6.67
C THR A 234 10.85 -10.23 -6.87
N ALA A 235 11.76 -10.57 -7.80
CA ALA A 235 12.86 -9.71 -8.21
C ALA A 235 12.41 -8.80 -9.35
N THR A 236 12.23 -7.50 -9.08
CA THR A 236 11.70 -6.54 -10.06
C THR A 236 12.72 -5.46 -10.39
N PHE A 237 12.65 -4.88 -11.61
CA PHE A 237 13.73 -4.04 -12.14
C PHE A 237 13.23 -2.70 -12.64
N MET A 238 14.14 -1.68 -12.60
CA MET A 238 14.01 -0.33 -13.14
C MET A 238 12.87 0.48 -12.53
N GLY A 239 11.77 -0.12 -12.14
CA GLY A 239 10.65 0.48 -11.43
C GLY A 239 9.73 -0.58 -10.85
N ILE A 240 9.18 -0.32 -9.65
CA ILE A 240 8.16 -1.18 -9.05
C ILE A 240 6.87 -0.95 -9.83
N LYS A 241 6.26 -2.04 -10.31
CA LYS A 241 5.00 -1.98 -11.05
C LYS A 241 3.86 -1.74 -10.07
N LYS A 242 3.00 -0.77 -10.38
CA LYS A 242 1.93 -0.33 -9.47
C LYS A 242 0.96 -1.45 -9.09
N GLY A 243 0.70 -2.40 -9.99
CA GLY A 243 -0.18 -3.54 -9.75
C GLY A 243 0.33 -4.54 -8.71
N MET A 244 1.65 -4.56 -8.42
CA MET A 244 2.20 -5.45 -7.39
C MET A 244 1.77 -5.06 -5.96
N LEU A 245 1.25 -3.86 -5.74
CA LEU A 245 0.93 -3.32 -4.42
C LEU A 245 -0.56 -3.09 -4.18
N THR A 246 -1.41 -3.50 -5.08
CA THR A 246 -2.88 -3.38 -4.94
C THR A 246 -3.59 -4.61 -5.46
N ASN A 247 -4.85 -4.77 -5.08
CA ASN A 247 -5.72 -5.89 -5.46
C ASN A 247 -5.10 -7.26 -5.08
N ASP A 248 -4.93 -8.18 -6.04
CA ASP A 248 -4.29 -9.50 -5.82
C ASP A 248 -2.75 -9.42 -5.82
N GLY A 249 -2.19 -8.26 -6.17
CA GLY A 249 -0.75 -8.05 -6.31
C GLY A 249 0.06 -8.45 -5.08
N PRO A 250 -0.28 -8.00 -3.86
CA PRO A 250 0.44 -8.38 -2.64
C PRO A 250 0.42 -9.89 -2.35
N ASP A 251 -0.70 -10.58 -2.62
CA ASP A 251 -0.81 -12.03 -2.42
C ASP A 251 -0.01 -12.84 -3.44
N CYS A 252 0.19 -12.28 -4.65
CA CYS A 252 0.97 -12.92 -5.70
C CYS A 252 2.47 -12.63 -5.61
N SER A 253 2.86 -11.42 -5.15
CA SER A 253 4.25 -10.93 -5.27
C SER A 253 5.19 -11.38 -4.17
N GLY A 254 4.67 -11.75 -2.98
CA GLY A 254 5.52 -12.04 -1.83
C GLY A 254 6.43 -10.88 -1.46
N GLU A 255 7.66 -11.18 -1.03
CA GLU A 255 8.68 -10.15 -0.76
C GLU A 255 9.16 -9.53 -2.07
N ILE A 256 8.97 -8.21 -2.24
CA ILE A 256 9.43 -7.49 -3.43
C ILE A 256 10.86 -7.00 -3.22
N VAL A 257 11.81 -7.56 -4.00
CA VAL A 257 13.20 -7.08 -4.05
C VAL A 257 13.44 -6.33 -5.36
N PHE A 258 14.03 -5.13 -5.27
CA PHE A 258 14.12 -4.23 -6.39
C PHE A 258 15.56 -3.85 -6.75
N SER A 259 15.82 -3.70 -8.05
CA SER A 259 17.08 -3.17 -8.59
C SER A 259 16.84 -2.14 -9.68
N ARG A 260 17.57 -1.04 -9.63
CA ARG A 260 17.64 -0.07 -10.72
C ARG A 260 18.51 -0.52 -11.89
N LEU A 261 19.12 -1.71 -11.82
CA LEU A 261 20.08 -2.24 -12.81
C LEU A 261 21.23 -1.28 -13.13
N ASN A 262 21.59 -0.38 -12.21
CA ASN A 262 22.63 0.66 -12.38
C ASN A 262 22.41 1.55 -13.62
N ILE A 263 21.13 1.84 -13.97
CA ILE A 263 20.84 2.80 -15.02
C ILE A 263 21.04 4.24 -14.53
N PRO A 264 21.39 5.20 -15.39
CA PRO A 264 21.60 6.59 -15.03
C PRO A 264 20.32 7.24 -14.48
N ASN A 265 20.45 8.15 -13.50
CA ASN A 265 19.32 8.90 -12.95
C ASN A 265 18.59 9.73 -14.03
N GLN A 266 19.34 10.28 -14.98
CA GLN A 266 18.83 11.06 -16.09
C GLN A 266 17.81 10.30 -16.95
N SER A 267 17.86 8.96 -16.98
CA SER A 267 16.87 8.17 -17.72
C SER A 267 15.45 8.33 -17.14
N TYR A 268 15.31 8.52 -15.81
CA TYR A 268 14.01 8.80 -15.20
C TYR A 268 13.56 10.24 -15.45
N GLU A 269 14.48 11.19 -15.59
CA GLU A 269 14.18 12.56 -16.00
C GLU A 269 13.67 12.59 -17.44
N SER A 270 14.35 11.87 -18.36
CA SER A 270 13.87 11.68 -19.75
C SER A 270 12.49 11.02 -19.80
N LEU A 271 12.25 10.00 -18.97
CA LEU A 271 10.93 9.37 -18.87
C LEU A 271 9.86 10.38 -18.41
N ALA A 272 10.16 11.17 -17.39
CA ALA A 272 9.23 12.18 -16.87
C ALA A 272 8.88 13.24 -17.91
N HIS A 273 9.83 13.62 -18.77
CA HIS A 273 9.57 14.54 -19.88
C HIS A 273 8.69 13.92 -20.99
N LYS A 274 8.77 12.61 -21.22
CA LYS A 274 8.05 11.93 -22.32
C LYS A 274 6.64 11.47 -21.92
N LEU A 275 6.51 10.88 -20.74
CA LEU A 275 5.26 10.24 -20.27
C LEU A 275 4.74 10.79 -18.93
N GLY A 276 5.28 11.92 -18.46
CA GLY A 276 5.00 12.42 -17.13
C GLY A 276 5.79 11.70 -16.05
N GLY A 277 5.64 12.14 -14.81
CA GLY A 277 6.29 11.53 -13.64
C GLY A 277 5.81 10.11 -13.34
N ALA A 278 6.15 9.59 -12.16
CA ALA A 278 5.65 8.30 -11.70
C ALA A 278 4.12 8.27 -11.71
N HIS A 279 3.55 7.11 -12.03
CA HIS A 279 2.08 6.96 -12.13
C HIS A 279 1.41 7.07 -10.76
N ALA A 280 2.07 6.58 -9.72
CA ALA A 280 1.63 6.66 -8.33
C ALA A 280 2.85 6.64 -7.40
N ASN A 281 2.62 6.93 -6.12
CA ASN A 281 3.67 6.86 -5.10
C ASN A 281 3.24 5.94 -3.94
N ILE A 282 4.21 5.26 -3.33
CA ILE A 282 3.98 4.48 -2.11
C ILE A 282 3.96 5.44 -0.93
N LEU A 283 2.95 5.35 -0.08
CA LEU A 283 2.93 6.07 1.20
C LEU A 283 3.95 5.45 2.15
N ARG A 284 4.83 6.26 2.68
CA ARG A 284 5.85 5.84 3.64
C ARG A 284 5.89 6.81 4.82
N LEU A 285 6.08 6.26 6.01
CA LEU A 285 6.16 7.07 7.23
C LEU A 285 7.31 8.08 7.18
N GLU A 286 8.44 7.71 6.59
CA GLU A 286 9.61 8.59 6.43
C GLU A 286 9.32 9.83 5.59
N SER A 287 8.36 9.75 4.68
CA SER A 287 7.93 10.92 3.89
C SER A 287 7.30 12.01 4.75
N TYR A 288 6.88 11.67 5.97
CA TYR A 288 6.23 12.57 6.93
C TYR A 288 7.16 12.98 8.08
N ILE A 289 8.38 12.42 8.14
CA ILE A 289 9.39 12.83 9.13
C ILE A 289 10.12 14.08 8.61
N PRO A 290 10.28 15.15 9.43
CA PRO A 290 11.01 16.33 9.03
C PRO A 290 12.44 16.01 8.61
N VAL A 291 12.77 16.24 7.34
CA VAL A 291 14.15 16.16 6.84
C VAL A 291 14.77 17.55 6.88
N TRP A 292 15.68 17.79 7.82
CA TRP A 292 16.42 19.04 7.90
C TRP A 292 17.56 19.05 6.86
N LYS A 293 17.48 19.94 5.88
CA LYS A 293 18.60 20.25 5.00
C LYS A 293 19.56 21.24 5.67
N LYS A 294 20.85 21.09 5.37
CA LYS A 294 22.00 21.82 5.93
C LYS A 294 21.92 23.36 5.87
N ASN A 295 20.96 23.96 5.18
CA ASN A 295 20.88 25.40 4.88
C ASN A 295 19.60 26.09 5.39
N TYR A 296 19.01 25.66 6.50
CA TYR A 296 17.89 26.34 7.17
C TYR A 296 16.64 26.68 6.30
N GLU A 297 16.59 26.28 5.06
CA GLU A 297 15.34 26.31 4.30
C GLU A 297 14.48 25.13 4.74
N THR A 298 13.50 25.43 5.56
CA THR A 298 12.51 24.50 6.07
C THR A 298 11.77 23.90 4.88
N ILE A 299 12.09 22.65 4.52
CA ILE A 299 11.14 21.86 3.77
C ILE A 299 10.03 21.60 4.77
N TYR A 300 8.90 22.27 4.61
CA TYR A 300 7.70 22.01 5.39
C TYR A 300 7.40 20.52 5.31
N SER A 301 7.58 19.82 6.42
CA SER A 301 7.27 18.41 6.48
C SER A 301 5.75 18.28 6.44
N LEU A 302 5.28 17.24 5.76
CA LEU A 302 3.89 16.85 5.66
C LEU A 302 3.18 16.63 7.03
N CYS A 303 3.88 16.79 8.14
CA CYS A 303 3.40 16.51 9.52
C CYS A 303 3.26 17.74 10.40
N SER A 304 2.86 18.89 9.86
CA SER A 304 2.61 20.08 10.71
C SER A 304 1.57 19.82 11.82
N PHE A 305 0.67 18.87 11.64
CA PHE A 305 -0.36 18.52 12.65
C PHE A 305 0.13 17.60 13.77
N LEU A 306 1.32 17.02 13.68
CA LEU A 306 1.91 16.21 14.74
C LEU A 306 3.14 16.85 15.39
N GLU A 307 3.28 18.15 15.26
CA GLU A 307 4.32 18.87 15.99
C GLU A 307 4.18 18.67 17.51
N PRO A 308 5.29 18.52 18.22
CA PRO A 308 5.25 18.39 19.67
C PRO A 308 4.51 19.55 20.34
N ARG A 309 3.56 19.22 21.20
CA ARG A 309 2.69 20.20 21.86
C ARG A 309 3.44 21.08 22.85
N LYS A 310 3.17 22.37 22.81
CA LYS A 310 3.71 23.31 23.81
C LYS A 310 3.11 23.03 25.18
N ARG A 311 3.89 23.26 26.26
CA ARG A 311 3.43 22.99 27.64
C ARG A 311 2.23 23.83 28.07
N ASN A 312 2.06 25.03 27.49
CA ASN A 312 0.93 25.93 27.76
C ASN A 312 -0.24 25.74 26.78
N SER A 313 -0.29 24.64 26.04
CA SER A 313 -1.39 24.36 25.12
C SER A 313 -2.67 24.00 25.86
N HIS A 314 -3.80 24.31 25.25
CA HIS A 314 -5.14 23.94 25.73
C HIS A 314 -5.93 23.23 24.63
N LYS A 315 -7.05 22.59 24.98
CA LYS A 315 -7.85 21.78 24.07
C LYS A 315 -8.27 22.50 22.78
N GLY A 316 -8.53 23.81 22.85
CA GLY A 316 -8.90 24.62 21.68
C GLY A 316 -7.80 24.79 20.62
N ASN A 317 -6.52 24.51 20.97
CA ASN A 317 -5.41 24.60 20.01
C ASN A 317 -5.35 23.40 19.05
N PHE A 318 -6.12 22.35 19.31
CA PHE A 318 -6.04 21.10 18.55
C PHE A 318 -7.35 20.74 17.85
N GLY A 319 -8.17 21.76 17.58
CA GLY A 319 -9.40 21.68 16.82
C GLY A 319 -10.55 20.93 17.49
N HIS A 320 -11.70 21.01 16.84
CA HIS A 320 -12.95 20.40 17.26
C HIS A 320 -13.55 19.59 16.11
N VAL A 321 -13.66 18.29 16.30
CA VAL A 321 -14.30 17.36 15.34
C VAL A 321 -15.76 17.18 15.71
N LEU A 322 -16.67 17.32 14.73
CA LEU A 322 -18.06 16.94 14.84
C LEU A 322 -18.31 15.64 14.05
N ILE A 323 -18.63 14.56 14.76
CA ILE A 323 -19.09 13.31 14.15
C ILE A 323 -20.61 13.33 14.05
N ILE A 324 -21.15 13.00 12.88
CA ILE A 324 -22.61 12.93 12.65
C ILE A 324 -22.95 11.51 12.18
N GLY A 325 -23.69 10.78 13.02
CA GLY A 325 -24.03 9.38 12.73
C GLY A 325 -24.66 8.67 13.94
N GLY A 326 -24.67 7.34 13.90
CA GLY A 326 -25.27 6.55 14.96
C GLY A 326 -26.80 6.63 14.98
N ASP A 327 -27.46 6.33 13.85
CA ASP A 327 -28.91 6.12 13.79
C ASP A 327 -29.29 4.88 14.61
N GLU A 328 -30.58 4.61 14.77
CA GLU A 328 -31.08 3.52 15.62
C GLU A 328 -30.41 2.18 15.28
N GLY A 329 -29.76 1.58 16.29
CA GLY A 329 -28.99 0.34 16.17
C GLY A 329 -27.53 0.48 15.72
N TYR A 330 -27.05 1.68 15.34
CA TYR A 330 -25.71 1.86 14.76
C TYR A 330 -24.79 2.80 15.59
N LEU A 331 -25.08 2.97 16.88
CA LEU A 331 -24.30 3.85 17.77
C LEU A 331 -22.80 3.54 17.79
N GLY A 332 -22.41 2.26 17.70
CA GLY A 332 -21.02 1.81 17.78
C GLY A 332 -20.11 2.42 16.70
N ALA A 333 -20.62 2.65 15.50
CA ALA A 333 -19.86 3.24 14.40
C ALA A 333 -19.40 4.68 14.71
N SER A 334 -20.33 5.54 15.14
CA SER A 334 -20.02 6.91 15.56
C SER A 334 -19.13 6.97 16.80
N GLN A 335 -19.26 6.00 17.71
CA GLN A 335 -18.37 5.85 18.88
C GLN A 335 -16.93 5.54 18.45
N LEU A 336 -16.72 4.58 17.54
CA LEU A 336 -15.40 4.22 17.04
C LEU A 336 -14.71 5.40 16.34
N ALA A 337 -15.44 6.11 15.47
CA ALA A 337 -14.92 7.31 14.80
C ALA A 337 -14.51 8.40 15.82
N ALA A 338 -15.35 8.65 16.82
CA ALA A 338 -15.07 9.66 17.83
C ALA A 338 -13.87 9.29 18.73
N GLN A 339 -13.75 8.03 19.16
CA GLN A 339 -12.59 7.55 19.91
C GLN A 339 -11.30 7.66 19.09
N ALA A 340 -11.33 7.29 17.81
CA ALA A 340 -10.18 7.37 16.92
C ALA A 340 -9.70 8.82 16.76
N ALA A 341 -10.63 9.78 16.56
CA ALA A 341 -10.30 11.21 16.49
C ALA A 341 -9.61 11.73 17.76
N MET A 342 -10.09 11.31 18.94
CA MET A 342 -9.43 11.63 20.22
C MET A 342 -8.04 11.00 20.32
N ARG A 343 -7.88 9.73 19.90
CA ARG A 343 -6.62 8.98 20.00
C ARG A 343 -5.50 9.56 19.16
N VAL A 344 -5.82 10.15 18.02
CA VAL A 344 -4.82 10.82 17.17
C VAL A 344 -4.60 12.29 17.55
N GLY A 345 -5.35 12.82 18.54
CA GLY A 345 -5.01 14.09 19.16
C GLY A 345 -5.98 15.24 18.95
N ALA A 346 -7.17 15.06 18.41
CA ALA A 346 -8.19 16.13 18.38
C ALA A 346 -8.40 16.70 19.79
N GLY A 347 -8.49 18.03 19.89
CA GLY A 347 -8.65 18.71 21.18
C GLY A 347 -10.04 18.56 21.78
N LEU A 348 -11.05 18.53 20.91
CA LEU A 348 -12.46 18.35 21.26
C LEU A 348 -13.13 17.44 20.21
N VAL A 349 -14.01 16.56 20.68
CA VAL A 349 -14.87 15.74 19.81
C VAL A 349 -16.30 15.80 20.29
N SER A 350 -17.20 16.17 19.39
CA SER A 350 -18.65 16.10 19.60
C SER A 350 -19.26 15.04 18.69
N VAL A 351 -20.26 14.34 19.18
CA VAL A 351 -21.09 13.42 18.38
C VAL A 351 -22.52 13.91 18.37
N ALA A 352 -23.04 14.13 17.17
CA ALA A 352 -24.47 14.37 16.91
C ALA A 352 -25.11 13.03 16.51
N THR A 353 -25.97 12.49 17.37
CA THR A 353 -26.62 11.18 17.22
C THR A 353 -28.09 11.28 17.68
N ARG A 354 -28.82 10.16 17.61
CA ARG A 354 -30.18 10.09 18.16
C ARG A 354 -30.22 10.42 19.65
N LYS A 355 -31.31 11.04 20.11
CA LYS A 355 -31.53 11.33 21.54
C LYS A 355 -31.47 10.09 22.42
N SER A 356 -32.00 8.95 21.91
CA SER A 356 -31.93 7.64 22.58
C SER A 356 -30.53 7.16 22.86
N HIS A 357 -29.54 7.56 22.06
CA HIS A 357 -28.17 7.11 22.09
C HIS A 357 -27.21 8.03 22.88
N ALA A 358 -27.53 9.32 22.99
CA ALA A 358 -26.62 10.32 23.54
C ALA A 358 -26.16 9.99 24.96
N ALA A 359 -27.06 9.52 25.83
CA ALA A 359 -26.71 9.13 27.20
C ALA A 359 -25.83 7.87 27.27
N GLN A 360 -26.09 6.91 26.39
CA GLN A 360 -25.31 5.65 26.32
C GLN A 360 -23.87 5.93 25.91
N LEU A 361 -23.67 6.77 24.90
CA LEU A 361 -22.35 7.13 24.42
C LEU A 361 -21.54 7.90 25.46
N SER A 362 -22.19 8.82 26.22
CA SER A 362 -21.54 9.57 27.31
C SER A 362 -21.06 8.67 28.47
N ILE A 363 -21.75 7.54 28.70
CA ILE A 363 -21.31 6.54 29.67
C ILE A 363 -20.13 5.71 29.15
N ALA A 364 -20.20 5.31 27.86
CA ALA A 364 -19.18 4.46 27.25
C ALA A 364 -17.84 5.20 27.05
N VAL A 365 -17.87 6.49 26.70
CA VAL A 365 -16.68 7.32 26.45
C VAL A 365 -16.91 8.73 27.00
N PRO A 366 -16.60 8.96 28.29
CA PRO A 366 -16.92 10.22 28.95
C PRO A 366 -16.16 11.45 28.44
N GLU A 367 -15.08 11.26 27.69
CA GLU A 367 -14.31 12.34 27.08
C GLU A 367 -15.00 12.96 25.84
N ILE A 368 -16.00 12.29 25.27
CA ILE A 368 -16.72 12.73 24.07
C ILE A 368 -17.99 13.48 24.48
N MET A 369 -18.21 14.63 23.85
CA MET A 369 -19.42 15.43 24.05
C MET A 369 -20.56 14.88 23.17
N CYS A 370 -21.57 14.27 23.78
CA CYS A 370 -22.66 13.62 23.06
C CYS A 370 -23.91 14.49 23.03
N HIS A 371 -24.46 14.67 21.84
CA HIS A 371 -25.62 15.52 21.63
C HIS A 371 -26.72 14.71 20.93
N GLY A 372 -27.90 14.67 21.56
CA GLY A 372 -29.10 14.13 20.92
C GLY A 372 -29.65 15.16 19.94
N VAL A 373 -29.65 14.85 18.67
CA VAL A 373 -30.03 15.73 17.57
C VAL A 373 -31.14 15.09 16.75
N GLU A 374 -32.32 15.69 16.78
CA GLU A 374 -33.46 15.25 15.96
C GLU A 374 -33.86 16.31 14.92
N THR A 375 -33.35 17.52 15.06
CA THR A 375 -33.72 18.67 14.20
C THR A 375 -32.50 19.45 13.76
N LEU A 376 -32.63 20.22 12.66
CA LEU A 376 -31.59 21.14 12.19
C LEU A 376 -31.27 22.22 13.22
N HIS A 377 -32.27 22.66 14.00
CA HIS A 377 -32.08 23.67 15.04
C HIS A 377 -31.09 23.17 16.13
N GLU A 378 -31.11 21.88 16.46
CA GLU A 378 -30.19 21.26 17.41
C GLU A 378 -28.80 21.01 16.78
N LEU A 379 -28.72 20.77 15.46
CA LEU A 379 -27.46 20.55 14.74
C LEU A 379 -26.65 21.83 14.53
N MET A 380 -27.30 22.94 14.17
CA MET A 380 -26.64 24.18 13.76
C MET A 380 -25.62 24.72 14.76
N PRO A 381 -25.89 24.74 16.09
CA PRO A 381 -24.88 25.18 17.09
C PRO A 381 -23.64 24.29 17.12
N LEU A 382 -23.75 23.01 16.75
CA LEU A 382 -22.63 22.07 16.74
C LEU A 382 -21.75 22.32 15.52
N ILE A 383 -22.33 22.50 14.33
CA ILE A 383 -21.60 22.86 13.10
C ILE A 383 -20.81 24.17 13.32
N LYS A 384 -21.41 25.20 13.92
CA LYS A 384 -20.74 26.48 14.18
C LYS A 384 -19.51 26.38 15.09
N ARG A 385 -19.40 25.34 15.93
CA ARG A 385 -18.26 25.13 16.84
C ARG A 385 -17.19 24.22 16.27
N ALA A 386 -17.53 23.45 15.24
CA ALA A 386 -16.62 22.49 14.63
C ALA A 386 -15.55 23.17 13.77
N ASN A 387 -14.42 22.50 13.61
CA ASN A 387 -13.39 22.79 12.61
C ASN A 387 -13.51 21.83 11.42
N VAL A 388 -13.94 20.58 11.70
CA VAL A 388 -14.06 19.49 10.76
C VAL A 388 -15.34 18.72 11.07
N ILE A 389 -16.03 18.28 10.04
CA ILE A 389 -17.19 17.40 10.14
C ILE A 389 -16.83 16.02 9.58
N ALA A 390 -17.20 14.96 10.28
CA ALA A 390 -17.20 13.60 9.74
C ALA A 390 -18.63 13.06 9.78
N ILE A 391 -19.16 12.65 8.64
CA ILE A 391 -20.53 12.18 8.50
C ILE A 391 -20.58 10.83 7.81
N GLY A 392 -21.43 9.92 8.34
CA GLY A 392 -21.68 8.64 7.71
C GLY A 392 -21.54 7.42 8.62
N PRO A 393 -20.62 7.38 9.60
CA PRO A 393 -20.50 6.25 10.53
C PRO A 393 -21.84 5.91 11.20
N GLY A 394 -22.50 4.84 10.74
CA GLY A 394 -23.81 4.43 11.22
C GLY A 394 -24.92 5.46 11.05
N LEU A 395 -24.86 6.30 10.02
CA LEU A 395 -25.84 7.35 9.75
C LEU A 395 -27.20 6.80 9.29
N GLY A 396 -27.18 5.63 8.62
CA GLY A 396 -28.36 5.08 7.98
C GLY A 396 -28.84 5.89 6.76
N GLN A 397 -30.05 5.57 6.32
CA GLN A 397 -30.70 6.22 5.16
C GLN A 397 -32.10 6.72 5.50
N SER A 398 -32.37 6.94 6.77
CA SER A 398 -33.66 7.46 7.25
C SER A 398 -33.85 8.93 6.84
N GLU A 399 -35.08 9.44 6.95
CA GLU A 399 -35.35 10.86 6.71
C GLU A 399 -34.52 11.79 7.63
N TRP A 400 -34.21 11.32 8.85
CA TRP A 400 -33.29 11.99 9.75
C TRP A 400 -31.88 12.10 9.14
N ALA A 401 -31.35 10.98 8.60
CA ALA A 401 -30.06 10.95 7.96
C ALA A 401 -29.99 11.91 6.76
N LYS A 402 -30.99 11.85 5.87
CA LYS A 402 -31.07 12.72 4.70
C LYS A 402 -31.13 14.19 5.07
N LEU A 403 -31.92 14.54 6.09
CA LEU A 403 -32.06 15.91 6.58
C LEU A 403 -30.72 16.47 7.09
N LEU A 404 -29.99 15.70 7.91
CA LEU A 404 -28.70 16.13 8.44
C LEU A 404 -27.64 16.18 7.34
N PHE A 405 -27.62 15.18 6.45
CA PHE A 405 -26.67 15.11 5.33
C PHE A 405 -26.81 16.32 4.39
N ALA A 406 -28.02 16.62 3.94
CA ALA A 406 -28.25 17.77 3.06
C ALA A 406 -27.76 19.08 3.71
N ARG A 407 -27.99 19.27 5.01
CA ARG A 407 -27.53 20.47 5.73
C ARG A 407 -26.02 20.54 5.88
N VAL A 408 -25.37 19.40 6.07
CA VAL A 408 -23.90 19.32 6.21
C VAL A 408 -23.20 19.70 4.92
N LEU A 409 -23.72 19.28 3.75
CA LEU A 409 -23.15 19.62 2.45
C LEU A 409 -23.15 21.13 2.14
N GLU A 410 -24.01 21.92 2.81
CA GLU A 410 -24.04 23.39 2.68
C GLU A 410 -22.95 24.09 3.54
N SER A 411 -22.13 23.31 4.29
CA SER A 411 -21.10 23.88 5.16
C SER A 411 -19.79 24.10 4.39
N ASP A 412 -19.13 25.22 4.66
CA ASP A 412 -17.79 25.53 4.14
C ASP A 412 -16.67 24.77 4.87
N LEU A 413 -16.97 24.04 5.95
CA LEU A 413 -16.02 23.24 6.69
C LEU A 413 -15.54 22.05 5.86
N PRO A 414 -14.31 21.56 6.07
CA PRO A 414 -13.89 20.28 5.55
C PRO A 414 -14.77 19.14 6.08
N ILE A 415 -15.19 18.24 5.18
CA ILE A 415 -16.12 17.15 5.49
C ILE A 415 -15.50 15.82 5.08
N ILE A 416 -15.43 14.87 6.01
CA ILE A 416 -15.15 13.47 5.72
C ILE A 416 -16.49 12.76 5.53
N ILE A 417 -16.70 12.18 4.33
CA ILE A 417 -17.91 11.48 3.94
C ILE A 417 -17.60 10.00 3.80
N ASP A 418 -18.19 9.15 4.65
CA ASP A 418 -17.94 7.72 4.68
C ASP A 418 -19.26 6.92 4.79
N ALA A 419 -19.20 5.63 4.58
CA ALA A 419 -20.26 4.66 4.84
C ALA A 419 -21.65 5.09 4.28
N ASP A 420 -22.66 5.22 5.13
CA ASP A 420 -24.03 5.54 4.69
C ASP A 420 -24.14 6.90 4.01
N ALA A 421 -23.32 7.87 4.39
CA ALA A 421 -23.28 9.17 3.73
C ALA A 421 -22.79 9.10 2.28
N LEU A 422 -21.91 8.14 1.92
CA LEU A 422 -21.52 7.90 0.53
C LEU A 422 -22.69 7.36 -0.31
N ASN A 423 -23.57 6.57 0.31
CA ASN A 423 -24.78 6.10 -0.37
C ASN A 423 -25.71 7.28 -0.69
N LEU A 424 -25.90 8.21 0.26
CA LEU A 424 -26.67 9.43 0.04
C LEU A 424 -26.00 10.33 -1.02
N LEU A 425 -24.66 10.49 -0.95
CA LEU A 425 -23.91 11.27 -1.94
C LEU A 425 -24.04 10.71 -3.36
N SER A 426 -24.23 9.40 -3.53
CA SER A 426 -24.39 8.79 -4.86
C SER A 426 -25.67 9.23 -5.60
N GLU A 427 -26.63 9.76 -4.87
CA GLU A 427 -27.90 10.32 -5.38
C GLU A 427 -27.80 11.82 -5.68
N GLU A 428 -26.72 12.48 -5.22
CA GLU A 428 -26.47 13.91 -5.40
C GLU A 428 -25.51 14.20 -6.55
N GLU A 429 -25.61 15.38 -7.16
CA GLU A 429 -24.70 15.86 -8.22
C GLU A 429 -23.72 16.94 -7.72
N GLN A 430 -23.53 17.01 -6.40
CA GLN A 430 -22.67 18.01 -5.77
C GLN A 430 -21.23 17.50 -5.66
N SER A 431 -20.28 18.44 -5.65
CA SER A 431 -18.85 18.18 -5.45
C SER A 431 -18.20 19.34 -4.72
N SER A 432 -17.12 19.07 -3.99
CA SER A 432 -16.33 20.10 -3.32
C SER A 432 -14.89 19.63 -3.08
N SER A 433 -13.94 20.52 -3.27
CA SER A 433 -12.53 20.29 -2.92
C SER A 433 -12.28 20.13 -1.40
N ASN A 434 -13.25 20.53 -0.57
CA ASN A 434 -13.20 20.40 0.87
C ASN A 434 -13.75 19.05 1.39
N TRP A 435 -14.20 18.17 0.50
CA TRP A 435 -14.71 16.85 0.87
C TRP A 435 -13.63 15.78 0.74
N ILE A 436 -13.53 14.92 1.73
CA ILE A 436 -12.75 13.69 1.70
C ILE A 436 -13.72 12.53 1.63
N ILE A 437 -13.67 11.72 0.58
CA ILE A 437 -14.53 10.55 0.44
C ILE A 437 -13.72 9.27 0.63
N THR A 438 -14.27 8.30 1.38
CA THR A 438 -13.56 7.08 1.78
C THR A 438 -14.28 5.79 1.35
N PRO A 439 -14.62 5.62 0.03
CA PRO A 439 -15.40 4.48 -0.40
C PRO A 439 -14.63 3.16 -0.36
N HIS A 440 -15.30 2.07 0.05
CA HIS A 440 -14.92 0.72 -0.34
C HIS A 440 -15.42 0.42 -1.78
N PRO A 441 -14.98 -0.69 -2.45
CA PRO A 441 -15.35 -0.92 -3.86
C PRO A 441 -16.85 -0.91 -4.15
N GLY A 442 -17.70 -1.41 -3.22
CA GLY A 442 -19.15 -1.39 -3.38
C GLY A 442 -19.77 0.01 -3.24
N GLU A 443 -19.21 0.91 -2.42
CA GLU A 443 -19.59 2.32 -2.34
C GLU A 443 -19.12 3.07 -3.60
N ALA A 444 -17.87 2.81 -4.03
CA ALA A 444 -17.31 3.38 -5.25
C ALA A 444 -18.14 3.04 -6.49
N SER A 445 -18.64 1.80 -6.58
CA SER A 445 -19.48 1.38 -7.71
C SER A 445 -20.80 2.17 -7.78
N ARG A 446 -21.43 2.46 -6.63
CA ARG A 446 -22.64 3.32 -6.57
C ARG A 446 -22.31 4.75 -6.94
N LEU A 447 -21.23 5.32 -6.40
CA LEU A 447 -20.79 6.68 -6.69
C LEU A 447 -20.47 6.89 -8.18
N LEU A 448 -19.86 5.92 -8.85
CA LEU A 448 -19.54 5.99 -10.29
C LEU A 448 -20.63 5.39 -11.19
N LYS A 449 -21.74 4.88 -10.60
CA LYS A 449 -22.85 4.24 -11.33
C LYS A 449 -22.35 3.09 -12.25
N THR A 450 -21.50 2.24 -11.71
CA THR A 450 -20.91 1.06 -12.39
C THR A 450 -20.99 -0.18 -11.47
N ASP A 451 -20.46 -1.30 -11.89
CA ASP A 451 -20.38 -2.51 -11.04
C ASP A 451 -19.05 -2.59 -10.26
N VAL A 452 -19.00 -3.49 -9.27
CA VAL A 452 -17.83 -3.68 -8.41
C VAL A 452 -16.65 -4.26 -9.20
N ASP A 453 -16.91 -5.10 -10.18
CA ASP A 453 -15.87 -5.73 -11.00
C ASP A 453 -15.15 -4.68 -11.86
N ALA A 454 -15.88 -3.69 -12.38
CA ALA A 454 -15.28 -2.56 -13.09
C ALA A 454 -14.37 -1.72 -12.18
N ILE A 455 -14.78 -1.47 -10.92
CA ILE A 455 -13.93 -0.78 -9.93
C ILE A 455 -12.65 -1.59 -9.65
N GLN A 456 -12.78 -2.90 -9.43
CA GLN A 456 -11.66 -3.77 -9.07
C GLN A 456 -10.74 -4.04 -10.27
N SER A 457 -11.25 -4.02 -11.49
CA SER A 457 -10.46 -4.24 -12.70
C SER A 457 -9.38 -3.17 -12.94
N ASP A 458 -9.64 -1.91 -12.54
CA ASP A 458 -8.64 -0.83 -12.50
C ASP A 458 -8.94 0.16 -11.37
N ARG A 459 -8.42 -0.14 -10.19
CA ARG A 459 -8.60 0.66 -8.97
C ARG A 459 -7.95 2.04 -9.07
N PHE A 460 -6.84 2.19 -9.80
CA PHE A 460 -6.19 3.48 -10.01
C PHE A 460 -7.06 4.42 -10.84
N GLN A 461 -7.59 3.91 -11.96
CA GLN A 461 -8.51 4.66 -12.80
C GLN A 461 -9.80 5.01 -12.04
N SER A 462 -10.33 4.07 -11.24
CA SER A 462 -11.52 4.29 -10.42
C SER A 462 -11.31 5.39 -9.37
N ALA A 463 -10.16 5.40 -8.68
CA ALA A 463 -9.84 6.46 -7.72
C ALA A 463 -9.70 7.83 -8.39
N LYS A 464 -9.11 7.87 -9.58
CA LYS A 464 -8.99 9.09 -10.39
C LYS A 464 -10.37 9.61 -10.84
N MET A 465 -11.24 8.74 -11.35
CA MET A 465 -12.60 9.11 -11.75
C MET A 465 -13.44 9.64 -10.58
N LEU A 466 -13.28 9.05 -9.38
CA LEU A 466 -13.92 9.55 -8.17
C LEU A 466 -13.41 10.95 -7.80
N HIS A 467 -12.10 11.18 -7.87
CA HIS A 467 -11.52 12.51 -7.64
C HIS A 467 -12.01 13.53 -8.67
N GLU A 468 -11.99 13.20 -9.95
CA GLU A 468 -12.49 14.07 -11.03
C GLU A 468 -13.96 14.43 -10.83
N LYS A 469 -14.79 13.50 -10.33
CA LYS A 469 -16.20 13.71 -10.08
C LYS A 469 -16.47 14.54 -8.84
N TYR A 470 -15.81 14.27 -7.72
CA TYR A 470 -16.10 14.88 -6.42
C TYR A 470 -15.12 15.98 -6.01
N GLN A 471 -14.02 16.17 -6.75
CA GLN A 471 -13.01 17.23 -6.67
C GLN A 471 -12.15 17.27 -5.40
N GLY A 472 -12.48 16.50 -4.36
CA GLY A 472 -11.70 16.38 -3.13
C GLY A 472 -10.85 15.10 -3.08
N PRO A 473 -10.06 14.91 -2.03
CA PRO A 473 -9.32 13.66 -1.82
C PRO A 473 -10.23 12.44 -1.75
N VAL A 474 -9.72 11.33 -2.28
CA VAL A 474 -10.42 10.03 -2.33
C VAL A 474 -9.57 8.97 -1.68
N VAL A 475 -10.15 8.13 -0.83
CA VAL A 475 -9.56 6.89 -0.34
C VAL A 475 -10.36 5.71 -0.86
N LEU A 476 -9.91 5.06 -1.92
CA LEU A 476 -10.50 3.79 -2.38
C LEU A 476 -9.94 2.65 -1.52
N LYS A 477 -10.73 2.26 -0.51
CA LYS A 477 -10.37 1.24 0.49
C LYS A 477 -10.18 -0.14 -0.14
N GLY A 478 -9.26 -0.95 0.43
CA GLY A 478 -9.00 -2.35 0.03
C GLY A 478 -7.54 -2.72 0.18
N CYS A 479 -7.15 -3.91 -0.28
CA CYS A 479 -5.76 -4.35 -0.29
C CYS A 479 -4.94 -3.39 -1.16
N GLY A 480 -3.90 -2.74 -0.58
CA GLY A 480 -3.25 -1.60 -1.18
C GLY A 480 -4.25 -0.46 -1.43
N SER A 481 -4.76 0.17 -0.36
CA SER A 481 -5.68 1.31 -0.49
C SER A 481 -5.08 2.39 -1.37
N ILE A 482 -5.87 2.89 -2.34
CA ILE A 482 -5.42 3.92 -3.28
C ILE A 482 -5.97 5.27 -2.84
N ILE A 483 -5.10 6.25 -2.76
CA ILE A 483 -5.44 7.62 -2.40
C ILE A 483 -5.20 8.52 -3.60
N ALA A 484 -6.23 9.25 -4.03
CA ALA A 484 -6.05 10.45 -4.84
C ALA A 484 -6.06 11.66 -3.89
N ASP A 485 -4.98 12.45 -3.89
CA ASP A 485 -4.92 13.64 -3.03
C ASP A 485 -5.70 14.83 -3.63
N SER A 486 -5.63 16.01 -3.01
CA SER A 486 -6.37 17.19 -3.45
C SER A 486 -6.00 17.68 -4.87
N ARG A 487 -4.88 17.23 -5.41
CA ARG A 487 -4.41 17.55 -6.77
C ARG A 487 -4.67 16.42 -7.76
N GLY A 488 -5.19 15.28 -7.27
CA GLY A 488 -5.39 14.08 -8.07
C GLY A 488 -4.12 13.22 -8.21
N ASP A 489 -3.04 13.54 -7.48
CA ASP A 489 -1.85 12.70 -7.44
C ASP A 489 -2.17 11.38 -6.71
N LEU A 490 -1.73 10.26 -7.27
CA LEU A 490 -2.09 8.93 -6.78
C LEU A 490 -1.04 8.36 -5.83
N PHE A 491 -1.52 7.77 -4.74
CA PHE A 491 -0.69 7.11 -3.74
C PHE A 491 -1.26 5.73 -3.41
N VAL A 492 -0.38 4.80 -3.01
CA VAL A 492 -0.76 3.47 -2.53
C VAL A 492 -0.29 3.30 -1.09
N CYS A 493 -1.18 2.91 -0.20
CA CYS A 493 -0.84 2.44 1.14
C CYS A 493 -0.66 0.93 1.11
N ALA A 494 0.59 0.48 1.14
CA ALA A 494 0.94 -0.94 1.16
C ALA A 494 1.01 -1.53 2.58
N SER A 495 0.69 -0.75 3.62
CA SER A 495 0.56 -1.21 5.01
C SER A 495 -0.85 -1.73 5.28
N GLY A 496 -1.01 -2.45 6.36
CA GLY A 496 -2.24 -3.12 6.74
C GLY A 496 -2.16 -4.63 6.52
N ASN A 497 -3.10 -5.35 7.08
CA ASN A 497 -3.11 -6.81 7.05
C ASN A 497 -4.54 -7.36 6.91
N PRO A 498 -4.72 -8.65 6.55
CA PRO A 498 -6.05 -9.27 6.37
C PRO A 498 -6.95 -9.23 7.61
N GLY A 499 -6.41 -9.08 8.83
CA GLY A 499 -7.19 -8.91 10.06
C GLY A 499 -8.09 -7.68 10.04
N MET A 500 -7.76 -6.68 9.21
CA MET A 500 -8.58 -5.49 9.02
C MET A 500 -9.91 -5.76 8.29
N SER A 501 -10.15 -6.98 7.83
CA SER A 501 -11.43 -7.39 7.23
C SER A 501 -12.48 -7.63 8.32
N SER A 502 -12.70 -6.65 9.20
CA SER A 502 -13.68 -6.68 10.30
C SER A 502 -14.46 -5.38 10.38
N GLY A 503 -15.65 -5.43 11.00
CA GLY A 503 -16.51 -4.26 11.14
C GLY A 503 -15.87 -3.16 11.98
N GLY A 504 -16.15 -1.90 11.63
CA GLY A 504 -15.67 -0.72 12.37
C GLY A 504 -14.32 -0.16 11.92
N MET A 505 -13.55 -0.86 11.09
CA MET A 505 -12.26 -0.38 10.59
C MET A 505 -12.39 0.91 9.77
N GLY A 506 -13.43 1.02 8.93
CA GLY A 506 -13.75 2.25 8.18
C GLY A 506 -14.08 3.42 9.10
N ASP A 507 -14.89 3.17 10.14
CA ASP A 507 -15.27 4.18 11.13
C ASP A 507 -14.04 4.74 11.87
N VAL A 508 -13.11 3.85 12.24
CA VAL A 508 -11.82 4.25 12.84
C VAL A 508 -11.02 5.11 11.88
N LEU A 509 -10.90 4.73 10.59
CA LEU A 509 -10.20 5.52 9.58
C LEU A 509 -10.80 6.93 9.45
N THR A 510 -12.12 7.03 9.39
CA THR A 510 -12.85 8.30 9.33
C THR A 510 -12.50 9.19 10.51
N GLY A 511 -12.50 8.64 11.72
CA GLY A 511 -12.10 9.35 12.93
C GLY A 511 -10.63 9.79 12.92
N VAL A 512 -9.72 8.93 12.44
CA VAL A 512 -8.29 9.25 12.33
C VAL A 512 -8.08 10.44 11.39
N ILE A 513 -8.65 10.42 10.19
CA ILE A 513 -8.52 11.52 9.22
C ILE A 513 -9.09 12.82 9.81
N ALA A 514 -10.30 12.76 10.40
CA ALA A 514 -10.93 13.92 11.00
C ALA A 514 -10.12 14.53 12.15
N GLY A 515 -9.58 13.66 13.03
CA GLY A 515 -8.79 14.10 14.18
C GLY A 515 -7.43 14.70 13.80
N LEU A 516 -6.77 14.19 12.75
CA LEU A 516 -5.56 14.79 12.20
C LEU A 516 -5.86 16.14 11.54
N LEU A 517 -6.87 16.17 10.67
CA LEU A 517 -7.24 17.37 9.94
C LEU A 517 -7.62 18.52 10.87
N ALA A 518 -8.37 18.24 11.95
CA ALA A 518 -8.78 19.25 12.92
C ALA A 518 -7.60 19.94 13.63
N GLN A 519 -6.48 19.23 13.82
CA GLN A 519 -5.27 19.80 14.45
C GLN A 519 -4.50 20.74 13.53
N GLY A 520 -4.68 20.62 12.22
CA GLY A 520 -3.95 21.40 11.23
C GLY A 520 -4.73 22.58 10.64
N ILE A 521 -6.03 22.67 10.89
CA ILE A 521 -6.86 23.76 10.36
C ILE A 521 -6.88 24.92 11.35
N GLU A 522 -6.36 26.07 10.91
CA GLU A 522 -6.56 27.35 11.58
C GLU A 522 -7.92 27.93 11.17
N MET A 523 -8.61 28.57 12.13
CA MET A 523 -9.90 29.23 11.89
C MET A 523 -9.72 30.73 12.00
N ASP A 524 -10.17 31.44 10.98
CA ASP A 524 -10.34 32.89 11.06
C ASP A 524 -11.66 33.23 11.73
N GLU A 525 -11.66 34.24 12.60
CA GLU A 525 -12.83 34.70 13.31
C GLU A 525 -13.05 36.18 13.00
N GLU A 526 -13.97 36.47 12.11
CA GLU A 526 -14.41 37.84 11.83
C GLU A 526 -15.71 38.16 12.56
N ILE A 527 -15.81 39.38 13.07
CA ILE A 527 -17.06 39.91 13.63
C ILE A 527 -17.73 40.77 12.57
N PHE A 528 -18.82 40.28 12.00
CA PHE A 528 -19.65 41.02 11.06
C PHE A 528 -21.05 41.23 11.64
N GLU A 529 -21.50 42.47 11.72
CA GLU A 529 -22.83 42.87 12.28
C GLU A 529 -23.11 42.29 13.68
N GLY A 530 -22.08 42.15 14.52
CA GLY A 530 -22.22 41.59 15.87
C GLY A 530 -22.28 40.05 15.94
N HIS A 531 -22.12 39.36 14.82
CA HIS A 531 -22.05 37.91 14.71
C HIS A 531 -20.60 37.47 14.43
N THR A 532 -20.12 36.46 15.15
CA THR A 532 -18.82 35.84 14.86
C THR A 532 -18.99 34.90 13.69
N ILE A 533 -18.32 35.21 12.58
CA ILE A 533 -18.17 34.32 11.42
C ILE A 533 -16.84 33.57 11.58
N ARG A 534 -16.89 32.25 11.55
CA ARG A 534 -15.70 31.40 11.59
C ARG A 534 -15.53 30.73 10.23
N GLN A 535 -14.38 30.90 9.61
CA GLN A 535 -14.03 30.29 8.34
C GLN A 535 -12.68 29.58 8.45
N PRO A 536 -12.50 28.38 7.84
CA PRO A 536 -11.20 27.72 7.81
C PRO A 536 -10.22 28.51 6.95
N ILE A 537 -9.04 28.77 7.50
CA ILE A 537 -7.91 29.29 6.73
C ILE A 537 -7.27 28.09 6.00
N LEU A 538 -7.66 27.89 4.76
CA LEU A 538 -7.01 26.90 3.91
C LEU A 538 -5.75 27.53 3.31
N ASN A 539 -4.60 27.19 3.87
CA ASN A 539 -3.33 27.66 3.36
C ASN A 539 -3.00 26.92 2.05
N TYR A 540 -3.21 27.57 0.91
CA TYR A 540 -2.98 27.01 -0.43
C TYR A 540 -1.53 26.60 -0.71
N LYS A 541 -0.59 26.92 0.15
CA LYS A 541 0.81 26.46 0.04
C LYS A 541 1.04 25.06 0.63
N ILE A 542 0.10 24.57 1.45
CA ILE A 542 0.17 23.26 2.09
C ILE A 542 -1.15 22.56 1.80
N ASP A 543 -1.09 21.39 1.19
CA ASP A 543 -2.26 20.54 0.94
C ASP A 543 -2.68 19.82 2.23
N ILE A 544 -3.21 20.57 3.21
CA ILE A 544 -3.53 20.04 4.52
C ILE A 544 -4.60 18.95 4.48
N ILE A 545 -5.57 19.06 3.56
CA ILE A 545 -6.66 18.08 3.41
C ILE A 545 -6.10 16.79 2.81
N GLY A 546 -5.33 16.89 1.73
CA GLY A 546 -4.68 15.73 1.10
C GLY A 546 -3.64 15.09 2.01
N ASP A 547 -2.86 15.88 2.75
CA ASP A 547 -1.85 15.36 3.66
C ASP A 547 -2.45 14.66 4.88
N ALA A 548 -3.51 15.20 5.49
CA ALA A 548 -4.24 14.54 6.58
C ALA A 548 -4.89 13.24 6.10
N THR A 549 -5.38 13.20 4.85
CA THR A 549 -5.94 12.00 4.24
C THR A 549 -4.87 10.92 4.07
N LYS A 550 -3.75 11.23 3.41
CA LYS A 550 -2.64 10.30 3.17
C LYS A 550 -2.08 9.76 4.48
N PHE A 551 -1.76 10.66 5.40
CA PHE A 551 -1.18 10.28 6.68
C PHE A 551 -2.17 9.51 7.56
N GLY A 552 -3.46 9.86 7.53
CA GLY A 552 -4.52 9.15 8.24
C GLY A 552 -4.66 7.69 7.79
N VAL A 553 -4.63 7.45 6.49
CA VAL A 553 -4.65 6.08 5.94
C VAL A 553 -3.41 5.30 6.37
N LEU A 554 -2.23 5.91 6.29
CA LEU A 554 -0.98 5.27 6.70
C LEU A 554 -0.98 4.94 8.19
N LEU A 555 -1.38 5.89 9.04
CA LEU A 555 -1.44 5.71 10.49
C LEU A 555 -2.39 4.58 10.90
N HIS A 556 -3.58 4.57 10.31
CA HIS A 556 -4.60 3.55 10.52
C HIS A 556 -4.10 2.15 10.15
N SER A 557 -3.51 2.01 8.95
CA SER A 557 -2.98 0.73 8.47
C SER A 557 -1.79 0.24 9.31
N ARG A 558 -0.88 1.14 9.70
CA ARG A 558 0.25 0.80 10.58
C ARG A 558 -0.19 0.44 12.00
N ALA A 559 -1.24 1.08 12.54
CA ALA A 559 -1.81 0.70 13.83
C ALA A 559 -2.33 -0.74 13.80
N ALA A 560 -2.95 -1.16 12.70
CA ALA A 560 -3.42 -2.53 12.52
C ALA A 560 -2.25 -3.53 12.44
N ASP A 561 -1.15 -3.18 11.74
CA ASP A 561 0.05 -4.04 11.68
C ASP A 561 0.68 -4.21 13.06
N LEU A 562 0.75 -3.14 13.85
CA LEU A 562 1.26 -3.21 15.22
C LEU A 562 0.35 -4.04 16.15
N ALA A 563 -0.98 -3.96 15.94
CA ALA A 563 -1.95 -4.67 16.76
C ALA A 563 -1.87 -6.19 16.60
N VAL A 564 -1.56 -6.69 15.40
CA VAL A 564 -1.42 -8.14 15.14
C VAL A 564 -0.04 -8.68 15.51
N GLY A 565 0.94 -7.81 15.74
CA GLY A 565 2.33 -8.22 15.99
C GLY A 565 3.07 -8.63 14.72
N GLU A 566 4.29 -9.09 14.88
CA GLU A 566 5.23 -9.39 13.77
C GLU A 566 5.36 -10.89 13.54
N GLY A 567 5.50 -11.29 12.27
CA GLY A 567 5.88 -12.64 11.83
C GLY A 567 4.73 -13.48 11.29
N ALA A 568 5.05 -14.72 10.89
CA ALA A 568 4.09 -15.67 10.30
C ALA A 568 2.92 -16.03 11.23
N ASN A 569 3.13 -15.93 12.54
CA ASN A 569 2.11 -16.15 13.58
C ASN A 569 1.43 -14.84 14.02
N SER A 570 1.30 -13.85 13.14
CA SER A 570 0.59 -12.63 13.45
C SER A 570 -0.87 -12.93 13.83
N LEU A 571 -1.36 -12.32 14.92
CA LEU A 571 -2.70 -12.54 15.46
C LEU A 571 -3.76 -11.79 14.62
N GLN A 572 -3.84 -12.07 13.33
CA GLN A 572 -4.73 -11.36 12.40
C GLN A 572 -6.18 -11.72 12.60
N ARG A 573 -6.47 -13.00 12.89
CA ARG A 573 -7.84 -13.47 13.09
C ARG A 573 -8.38 -12.96 14.42
N GLY A 574 -9.53 -12.29 14.38
CA GLY A 574 -10.17 -11.71 15.56
C GLY A 574 -9.70 -10.29 15.90
N LEU A 575 -8.91 -9.65 15.04
CA LEU A 575 -8.58 -8.23 15.19
C LEU A 575 -9.86 -7.38 15.15
N MET A 576 -10.08 -6.61 16.19
CA MET A 576 -11.20 -5.66 16.31
C MET A 576 -10.72 -4.23 16.07
N ALA A 577 -11.62 -3.37 15.61
CA ALA A 577 -11.32 -1.95 15.38
C ALA A 577 -10.84 -1.22 16.66
N THR A 578 -11.29 -1.66 17.84
CA THR A 578 -10.84 -1.12 19.12
C THR A 578 -9.40 -1.45 19.47
N ASP A 579 -8.86 -2.55 18.92
CA ASP A 579 -7.47 -2.95 19.17
C ASP A 579 -6.46 -1.97 18.56
N LEU A 580 -6.89 -1.17 17.58
CA LEU A 580 -6.06 -0.15 16.95
C LEU A 580 -5.82 1.07 17.85
N MET A 581 -6.72 1.34 18.80
CA MET A 581 -6.74 2.58 19.60
C MET A 581 -5.45 2.87 20.38
N PRO A 582 -4.78 1.89 21.04
CA PRO A 582 -3.51 2.13 21.71
C PRO A 582 -2.40 2.51 20.72
N TYR A 583 -2.34 1.82 19.58
CA TYR A 583 -1.31 2.03 18.55
C TYR A 583 -1.50 3.33 17.79
N LEU A 584 -2.73 3.78 17.56
CA LEU A 584 -3.02 5.11 17.02
C LEU A 584 -2.41 6.21 17.91
N ARG A 585 -2.58 6.09 19.25
CA ARG A 585 -1.97 7.03 20.20
C ARG A 585 -0.44 6.94 20.17
N GLU A 586 0.13 5.75 20.13
CA GLU A 586 1.58 5.54 20.04
C GLU A 586 2.15 6.20 18.78
N LEU A 587 1.56 5.90 17.62
CA LEU A 587 2.01 6.43 16.33
C LEU A 587 1.86 7.96 16.25
N ALA A 588 0.77 8.52 16.76
CA ALA A 588 0.55 9.97 16.79
C ALA A 588 1.53 10.73 17.71
N ASN A 589 2.26 10.03 18.59
CA ASN A 589 3.25 10.60 19.52
C ASN A 589 4.69 10.13 19.23
N SER A 590 4.94 9.46 18.13
CA SER A 590 6.27 8.93 17.79
C SER A 590 7.31 10.03 17.47
N PHE A 591 6.89 11.28 17.39
CA PHE A 591 7.72 12.45 17.13
C PHE A 591 7.92 13.25 18.42
N SER A 592 8.86 12.84 19.31
CA SER A 592 9.12 13.55 20.55
C SER A 592 10.13 14.69 20.39
N TRP A 593 9.94 15.81 21.14
CA TRP A 593 10.89 16.91 21.21
C TRP A 593 12.28 16.50 21.71
N ASP A 594 12.39 15.47 22.52
CA ASP A 594 13.66 15.05 23.11
C ASP A 594 14.54 14.31 22.07
N GLU A 595 13.97 13.48 21.21
CA GLU A 595 14.67 12.94 20.03
C GLU A 595 15.03 14.04 19.02
N TYR A 596 14.14 15.00 18.85
CA TYR A 596 14.36 16.18 18.01
C TYR A 596 15.50 17.06 18.54
N ARG A 597 15.51 17.40 19.83
CA ARG A 597 16.57 18.21 20.46
C ARG A 597 17.91 17.49 20.45
N THR A 598 17.96 16.19 20.75
CA THR A 598 19.21 15.42 20.75
C THR A 598 19.82 15.34 19.38
N LYS A 599 19.02 15.13 18.34
CA LYS A 599 19.50 15.09 16.94
C LYS A 599 19.95 16.47 16.40
N VAL A 600 19.35 17.55 16.85
CA VAL A 600 19.70 18.94 16.44
C VAL A 600 20.89 19.49 17.24
N TRP A 601 20.91 19.26 18.56
CA TRP A 601 21.92 19.82 19.46
C TRP A 601 23.28 19.11 19.35
N ASP A 602 23.28 17.79 19.20
CA ASP A 602 24.53 17.01 19.00
C ASP A 602 25.23 17.29 17.65
N ARG A 603 24.51 17.77 16.63
CA ARG A 603 25.12 18.17 15.36
C ARG A 603 25.72 19.59 15.42
N GLY A 604 25.09 20.53 16.12
CA GLY A 604 25.60 21.89 16.27
C GLY A 604 26.85 21.98 17.15
N SER A 605 27.02 21.07 18.12
CA SER A 605 28.19 21.06 19.00
C SER A 605 29.45 20.41 18.43
N ARG A 606 29.37 19.74 17.28
CA ARG A 606 30.49 19.09 16.60
C ARG A 606 31.13 19.94 15.47
N GLU A 607 30.40 20.89 14.92
CA GLU A 607 30.90 21.73 13.82
C GLU A 607 31.64 23.01 14.27
N ASP A 608 31.53 23.43 15.55
CA ASP A 608 32.26 24.59 16.10
C ASP A 608 33.62 24.22 16.72
N ARG A 609 34.17 23.03 16.47
CA ARG A 609 35.48 22.57 16.99
C ARG A 609 36.42 21.98 15.95
N THR A 610 36.32 22.40 14.68
CA THR A 610 37.41 22.11 13.71
C THR A 610 37.71 23.34 12.87
#